data_c337046a172b3cfd9da9778f9e34d6c3
#
_entry.id   c337046a172b3cfd9da9778f9e34d6c3
#
_cell.length_a   1.000
_cell.length_b   1.000
_cell.length_c   1.000
_cell.angle_alpha   90.00
_cell.angle_beta   90.00
_cell.angle_gamma   90.00
#
_symmetry.space_group_name_H-M   'P 1'
#
loop_
_entity.id
_entity.type
_entity.pdbx_description
1 polymer ?
#
loop_
_entity_poly.entity_id
_entity_poly.type
_entity_poly.pdbx_seq_one_letter_code
_entity_poly.pdbx_strand_id
1 'polypeptide(L)'
;MPYRKFVWPALAAVAAVVVTLIVINLDGSLTYYLTPSEAVDRRTEFADGDRFRLGGLVVVGSLDDLGAVKVFDVTDGAEIITVRLRGVVPPLFAEDVGVVVEGAWSGEEFAADVALVHHDENYQPPSTAAPG
;
A
#
# COMPACT_ATOMS: atom_id res chain seq x y z
N MET A 1 -44.94 9.90 29.46
CA MET A 1 -44.75 9.03 28.29
C MET A 1 -43.72 7.97 28.60
N PRO A 2 -44.15 6.74 28.76
CA PRO A 2 -43.21 5.67 29.16
C PRO A 2 -42.13 5.42 28.12
N TYR A 3 -42.36 5.69 26.84
CA TYR A 3 -41.33 5.38 25.83
C TYR A 3 -40.11 6.32 25.89
N ARG A 4 -40.18 7.46 26.56
CA ARG A 4 -39.04 8.33 26.76
C ARG A 4 -37.91 7.64 27.55
N LYS A 5 -38.28 6.73 28.41
CA LYS A 5 -37.30 5.97 29.20
C LYS A 5 -36.50 5.02 28.36
N PHE A 6 -37.01 4.62 27.21
CA PHE A 6 -36.35 3.69 26.29
C PHE A 6 -35.62 4.38 25.14
N VAL A 7 -35.97 5.63 24.87
CA VAL A 7 -35.37 6.37 23.75
C VAL A 7 -33.87 6.64 24.01
N TRP A 8 -33.55 7.12 25.19
CA TRP A 8 -32.16 7.42 25.54
C TRP A 8 -31.25 6.16 25.55
N PRO A 9 -31.67 5.07 26.22
CA PRO A 9 -30.87 3.84 26.16
C PRO A 9 -30.78 3.28 24.76
N ALA A 10 -31.83 3.38 23.95
CA ALA A 10 -31.83 2.91 22.58
C ALA A 10 -30.86 3.72 21.72
N LEU A 11 -30.88 5.04 21.87
CA LEU A 11 -29.93 5.91 21.16
C LEU A 11 -28.49 5.62 21.58
N ALA A 12 -28.25 5.39 22.86
CA ALA A 12 -26.93 5.04 23.36
C ALA A 12 -26.45 3.72 22.77
N ALA A 13 -27.34 2.72 22.69
CA ALA A 13 -26.99 1.42 22.09
C ALA A 13 -26.65 1.56 20.61
N VAL A 14 -27.44 2.32 19.86
CA VAL A 14 -27.18 2.56 18.45
C VAL A 14 -25.86 3.30 18.26
N ALA A 15 -25.61 4.31 19.06
CA ALA A 15 -24.35 5.06 18.99
C ALA A 15 -23.16 4.17 19.30
N ALA A 16 -23.27 3.28 20.28
CA ALA A 16 -22.21 2.34 20.62
C ALA A 16 -21.92 1.37 19.46
N VAL A 17 -22.96 0.87 18.79
CA VAL A 17 -22.79 -0.02 17.63
C VAL A 17 -22.13 0.73 16.48
N VAL A 18 -22.57 1.95 16.20
CA VAL A 18 -21.98 2.76 15.12
C VAL A 18 -20.51 3.04 15.38
N VAL A 19 -20.18 3.47 16.59
CA VAL A 19 -18.78 3.73 16.96
C VAL A 19 -17.95 2.47 16.85
N THR A 20 -18.45 1.33 17.32
CA THR A 20 -17.74 0.06 17.22
C THR A 20 -17.48 -0.31 15.75
N LEU A 21 -18.47 -0.16 14.88
CA LEU A 21 -18.32 -0.45 13.46
C LEU A 21 -17.27 0.46 12.82
N ILE A 22 -17.27 1.73 13.18
CA ILE A 22 -16.29 2.69 12.66
C ILE A 22 -14.88 2.28 13.10
N VAL A 23 -14.69 1.98 14.38
CA VAL A 23 -13.38 1.60 14.91
C VAL A 23 -12.86 0.32 14.26
N ILE A 24 -13.71 -0.69 14.11
CA ILE A 24 -13.34 -1.95 13.46
C ILE A 24 -12.92 -1.70 12.01
N ASN A 25 -13.67 -0.88 11.29
CA ASN A 25 -13.37 -0.57 9.89
C ASN A 25 -12.10 0.25 9.73
N LEU A 26 -11.80 1.13 10.68
CA LEU A 26 -10.58 1.93 10.63
C LEU A 26 -9.33 1.05 10.68
N ASP A 27 -9.34 0.01 11.51
CA ASP A 27 -8.20 -0.86 11.66
C ASP A 27 -7.91 -1.67 10.39
N GLY A 28 -8.93 -1.98 9.61
CA GLY A 28 -8.79 -2.81 8.42
C GLY A 28 -8.76 -2.06 7.09
N SER A 29 -9.28 -0.85 7.05
CA SER A 29 -9.48 -0.13 5.80
C SER A 29 -8.51 1.00 5.55
N LEU A 30 -7.83 1.50 6.57
CA LEU A 30 -6.86 2.58 6.40
C LEU A 30 -5.47 2.01 6.18
N THR A 31 -5.15 1.80 4.92
CA THR A 31 -3.79 1.45 4.53
C THR A 31 -3.13 2.70 3.97
N TYR A 32 -2.07 3.16 4.63
CA TYR A 32 -1.34 4.32 4.15
C TYR A 32 -0.61 4.01 2.87
N TYR A 33 -0.57 4.97 1.98
CA TYR A 33 0.19 4.90 0.75
C TYR A 33 1.33 5.90 0.85
N LEU A 34 2.55 5.41 0.74
CA LEU A 34 3.75 6.23 0.87
C LEU A 34 4.66 6.04 -0.33
N THR A 35 5.34 7.12 -0.72
CA THR A 35 6.47 7.03 -1.63
C THR A 35 7.72 6.64 -0.84
N PRO A 36 8.81 6.21 -1.50
CA PRO A 36 10.06 5.93 -0.79
C PRO A 36 10.55 7.08 0.08
N SER A 37 10.48 8.31 -0.40
CA SER A 37 10.87 9.46 0.40
C SER A 37 10.01 9.63 1.64
N GLU A 38 8.70 9.50 1.49
CA GLU A 38 7.77 9.59 2.61
C GLU A 38 7.98 8.45 3.61
N ALA A 39 8.24 7.25 3.11
CA ALA A 39 8.46 6.10 3.98
C ALA A 39 9.72 6.27 4.83
N VAL A 40 10.78 6.82 4.25
CA VAL A 40 12.01 7.10 4.98
C VAL A 40 11.79 8.22 5.99
N ASP A 41 11.14 9.30 5.59
CA ASP A 41 10.86 10.44 6.46
C ASP A 41 9.98 10.05 7.65
N ARG A 42 9.05 9.14 7.42
CA ARG A 42 8.09 8.72 8.43
C ARG A 42 8.45 7.36 9.05
N ARG A 43 9.73 7.01 8.98
CA ARG A 43 10.19 5.69 9.47
C ARG A 43 9.85 5.48 10.95
N THR A 44 9.87 6.53 11.75
CA THR A 44 9.56 6.45 13.17
C THR A 44 8.07 6.28 13.45
N GLU A 45 7.21 6.65 12.50
CA GLU A 45 5.77 6.49 12.65
C GLU A 45 5.31 5.08 12.30
N PHE A 46 6.12 4.34 11.54
CA PHE A 46 5.81 2.98 11.10
C PHE A 46 6.88 2.04 11.63
N ALA A 47 6.57 1.40 12.76
CA ALA A 47 7.48 0.40 13.32
C ALA A 47 7.53 -0.84 12.44
N ASP A 48 8.52 -1.69 12.66
CA ASP A 48 8.59 -2.98 11.98
C ASP A 48 7.29 -3.74 12.22
N GLY A 49 6.72 -4.26 11.14
CA GLY A 49 5.45 -4.96 11.19
C GLY A 49 4.22 -4.10 10.93
N ASP A 50 4.33 -2.78 11.02
CA ASP A 50 3.20 -1.89 10.69
C ASP A 50 3.03 -1.83 9.18
N ARG A 51 1.87 -2.23 8.69
CA ARG A 51 1.64 -2.36 7.26
C ARG A 51 1.29 -1.04 6.60
N PHE A 52 1.85 -0.84 5.42
CA PHE A 52 1.49 0.27 4.54
C PHE A 52 1.79 -0.12 3.09
N ARG A 53 1.37 0.72 2.16
CA ARG A 53 1.63 0.52 0.74
C ARG A 53 2.77 1.44 0.31
N LEU A 54 3.75 0.85 -0.35
CA LEU A 54 4.89 1.58 -0.88
C LEU A 54 4.78 1.61 -2.40
N GLY A 55 4.75 2.80 -2.96
CA GLY A 55 4.64 2.97 -4.41
C GLY A 55 5.83 3.70 -4.99
N GLY A 56 6.28 3.26 -6.14
CA GLY A 56 7.37 3.87 -6.85
C GLY A 56 7.72 3.08 -8.09
N LEU A 57 8.88 3.37 -8.66
CA LEU A 57 9.39 2.67 -9.83
C LEU A 57 10.40 1.60 -9.43
N VAL A 58 10.33 0.47 -10.08
CA VAL A 58 11.35 -0.58 -9.90
C VAL A 58 12.62 -0.12 -10.59
N VAL A 59 13.70 -0.07 -9.83
CA VAL A 59 15.00 0.42 -10.35
C VAL A 59 15.55 -0.56 -11.38
N VAL A 60 15.99 -0.06 -12.53
CA VAL A 60 16.57 -0.87 -13.58
C VAL A 60 17.85 -1.55 -13.06
N GLY A 61 17.95 -2.84 -13.28
CA GLY A 61 19.10 -3.63 -12.83
C GLY A 61 19.04 -4.11 -11.39
N SER A 62 17.94 -3.79 -10.67
CA SER A 62 17.84 -4.15 -9.25
C SER A 62 17.10 -5.46 -8.99
N LEU A 63 16.37 -5.96 -9.98
CA LEU A 63 15.54 -7.15 -9.77
C LEU A 63 16.39 -8.40 -9.67
N ASP A 64 16.25 -9.09 -8.55
CA ASP A 64 16.90 -10.36 -8.29
C ASP A 64 15.82 -11.38 -7.98
N ASP A 65 15.67 -12.34 -8.89
CA ASP A 65 14.65 -13.38 -8.76
C ASP A 65 15.27 -14.59 -8.05
N LEU A 66 14.92 -14.76 -6.79
CA LEU A 66 15.42 -15.85 -5.96
C LEU A 66 14.45 -17.04 -5.89
N GLY A 67 13.49 -17.09 -6.82
CA GLY A 67 12.47 -18.13 -6.83
C GLY A 67 11.24 -17.73 -6.04
N ALA A 68 11.12 -18.21 -4.81
CA ALA A 68 9.98 -17.89 -3.95
C ALA A 68 9.98 -16.44 -3.49
N VAL A 69 11.12 -15.79 -3.50
CA VAL A 69 11.28 -14.39 -3.08
C VAL A 69 11.91 -13.61 -4.22
N LYS A 70 11.38 -12.42 -4.47
CA LYS A 70 11.98 -11.48 -5.42
C LYS A 70 12.46 -10.26 -4.66
N VAL A 71 13.68 -9.84 -4.94
CA VAL A 71 14.29 -8.68 -4.31
C VAL A 71 14.52 -7.62 -5.38
N PHE A 72 14.07 -6.42 -5.12
CA PHE A 72 14.24 -5.32 -6.05
C PHE A 72 14.21 -4.00 -5.29
N ASP A 73 14.70 -2.95 -5.92
CA ASP A 73 14.69 -1.62 -5.34
C ASP A 73 13.53 -0.82 -5.94
N VAL A 74 12.89 -0.03 -5.10
CA VAL A 74 11.82 0.88 -5.49
C VAL A 74 12.26 2.30 -5.19
N THR A 75 12.07 3.19 -6.14
CA THR A 75 12.49 4.58 -6.01
C THR A 75 11.39 5.55 -6.44
N ASP A 76 11.43 6.74 -5.86
CA ASP A 76 10.63 7.88 -6.31
C ASP A 76 11.53 8.96 -6.95
N GLY A 77 12.80 8.62 -7.20
CA GLY A 77 13.79 9.54 -7.72
C GLY A 77 14.66 10.21 -6.66
N ALA A 78 14.23 10.20 -5.40
CA ALA A 78 14.95 10.81 -4.30
C ALA A 78 15.51 9.77 -3.34
N GLU A 79 14.72 8.76 -3.02
CA GLU A 79 15.10 7.70 -2.10
C GLU A 79 14.91 6.34 -2.76
N ILE A 80 15.66 5.35 -2.28
CA ILE A 80 15.56 3.97 -2.75
C ILE A 80 15.32 3.07 -1.55
N ILE A 81 14.34 2.17 -1.70
CA ILE A 81 14.03 1.19 -0.67
C ILE A 81 14.13 -0.20 -1.29
N THR A 82 14.88 -1.08 -0.64
CA THR A 82 14.97 -2.48 -1.07
C THR A 82 13.72 -3.22 -0.59
N VAL A 83 13.06 -3.90 -1.51
CA VAL A 83 11.83 -4.64 -1.25
C VAL A 83 12.11 -6.14 -1.42
N ARG A 84 11.67 -6.92 -0.43
CA ARG A 84 11.61 -8.37 -0.53
C ARG A 84 10.17 -8.78 -0.68
N LEU A 85 9.82 -9.26 -1.84
CA LEU A 85 8.45 -9.67 -2.15
C LEU A 85 8.32 -11.18 -2.06
N ARG A 86 7.44 -11.62 -1.18
CA ARG A 86 7.01 -13.01 -1.10
C ARG A 86 5.57 -13.06 -1.55
N GLY A 87 5.32 -13.64 -2.70
CA GLY A 87 3.96 -13.72 -3.21
C GLY A 87 3.94 -13.75 -4.71
N VAL A 88 2.75 -13.61 -5.26
CA VAL A 88 2.56 -13.65 -6.70
C VAL A 88 2.95 -12.32 -7.30
N VAL A 89 3.76 -12.38 -8.34
CA VAL A 89 4.18 -11.21 -9.10
C VAL A 89 3.16 -10.97 -10.22
N PRO A 90 2.67 -9.74 -10.38
CA PRO A 90 1.72 -9.45 -11.46
C PRO A 90 2.36 -9.67 -12.83
N PRO A 91 1.57 -10.03 -13.86
CA PRO A 91 2.13 -10.31 -15.18
C PRO A 91 2.90 -9.15 -15.81
N LEU A 92 2.55 -7.92 -15.48
CA LEU A 92 3.21 -6.74 -16.07
C LEU A 92 4.36 -6.22 -15.22
N PHE A 93 4.72 -6.95 -14.18
CA PHE A 93 5.83 -6.58 -13.30
C PHE A 93 7.14 -6.66 -14.07
N ALA A 94 7.92 -5.59 -14.04
CA ALA A 94 9.22 -5.52 -14.69
C ALA A 94 10.01 -4.36 -14.09
N GLU A 95 11.29 -4.30 -14.41
CA GLU A 95 12.09 -3.14 -14.05
C GLU A 95 11.60 -1.91 -14.80
N ASP A 96 11.77 -0.75 -14.20
CA ASP A 96 11.34 0.54 -14.75
C ASP A 96 9.83 0.67 -14.89
N VAL A 97 9.09 -0.12 -14.14
CA VAL A 97 7.62 -0.08 -14.12
C VAL A 97 7.16 0.40 -12.75
N GLY A 98 6.10 1.22 -12.75
CA GLY A 98 5.48 1.66 -11.51
C GLY A 98 4.79 0.51 -10.79
N VAL A 99 5.07 0.35 -9.51
CA VAL A 99 4.49 -0.71 -8.69
C VAL A 99 4.01 -0.14 -7.36
N VAL A 100 3.03 -0.80 -6.78
CA VAL A 100 2.62 -0.59 -5.41
C VAL A 100 2.78 -1.92 -4.69
N VAL A 101 3.58 -1.94 -3.64
CA VAL A 101 3.78 -3.14 -2.84
C VAL A 101 3.20 -2.89 -1.45
N GLU A 102 2.59 -3.90 -0.89
CA GLU A 102 2.00 -3.82 0.44
C GLU A 102 2.75 -4.74 1.39
N GLY A 103 3.13 -4.21 2.52
CA GLY A 103 3.86 -4.94 3.53
C GLY A 103 4.27 -4.02 4.66
N ALA A 104 5.41 -4.29 5.26
CA ALA A 104 5.91 -3.54 6.40
C ALA A 104 7.42 -3.52 6.42
N TRP A 105 7.98 -2.58 7.16
CA TRP A 105 9.42 -2.56 7.39
C TRP A 105 9.88 -3.84 8.09
N SER A 106 11.03 -4.34 7.68
CA SER A 106 11.74 -5.41 8.35
C SER A 106 13.20 -5.00 8.38
N GLY A 107 13.59 -4.31 9.45
CA GLY A 107 14.89 -3.69 9.52
C GLY A 107 15.03 -2.57 8.48
N GLU A 108 16.01 -2.67 7.61
CA GLU A 108 16.25 -1.67 6.57
C GLU A 108 15.56 -2.00 5.25
N GLU A 109 14.91 -3.16 5.17
CA GLU A 109 14.23 -3.60 3.97
C GLU A 109 12.73 -3.55 4.17
N PHE A 110 11.99 -3.49 3.06
CA PHE A 110 10.54 -3.56 3.09
C PHE A 110 10.12 -4.97 2.73
N ALA A 111 9.47 -5.66 3.67
CA ALA A 111 8.97 -7.00 3.45
C ALA A 111 7.54 -6.92 2.92
N ALA A 112 7.35 -7.28 1.66
CA ALA A 112 6.07 -7.21 1.00
C ALA A 112 5.52 -8.60 0.70
N ASP A 113 4.20 -8.71 0.69
CA ASP A 113 3.50 -9.93 0.31
C ASP A 113 2.49 -9.72 -0.81
N VAL A 114 2.25 -8.48 -1.18
CA VAL A 114 1.35 -8.11 -2.28
C VAL A 114 2.07 -7.11 -3.17
N ALA A 115 1.97 -7.30 -4.47
CA ALA A 115 2.48 -6.36 -5.44
C ALA A 115 1.45 -6.13 -6.53
N LEU A 116 1.27 -4.86 -6.87
CA LEU A 116 0.35 -4.44 -7.93
C LEU A 116 1.14 -3.56 -8.89
N VAL A 117 0.95 -3.78 -10.18
CA VAL A 117 1.51 -2.89 -11.18
C VAL A 117 0.59 -1.68 -11.30
N HIS A 118 1.18 -0.50 -11.18
CA HIS A 118 0.43 0.74 -11.30
C HIS A 118 0.24 1.07 -12.77
N HIS A 119 -1.00 1.04 -13.23
CA HIS A 119 -1.33 1.48 -14.56
C HIS A 119 -1.51 2.98 -14.57
N ASP A 120 -0.82 3.65 -15.47
CA ASP A 120 -1.01 5.06 -15.67
C ASP A 120 -2.36 5.27 -16.37
N GLU A 121 -3.29 5.91 -15.70
CA GLU A 121 -4.60 6.20 -16.26
C GLU A 121 -4.51 7.19 -17.41
N ASN A 122 -3.43 7.92 -17.49
CA ASN A 122 -3.17 8.85 -18.56
C ASN A 122 -2.42 8.22 -19.74
N TYR A 123 -2.30 6.90 -19.72
CA TYR A 123 -1.61 6.20 -20.79
C TYR A 123 -2.27 6.48 -22.14
N GLN A 124 -1.48 6.92 -23.09
CA GLN A 124 -1.95 7.13 -24.45
C GLN A 124 -1.41 6.02 -25.33
N PRO A 125 -2.29 5.31 -26.03
CA PRO A 125 -1.84 4.25 -26.92
C PRO A 125 -0.88 4.78 -27.99
N PRO A 126 0.15 4.04 -28.33
CA PRO A 126 1.08 4.46 -29.37
C PRO A 126 0.41 4.77 -30.69
N SER A 127 -0.66 4.08 -31.00
CA SER A 127 -1.40 4.31 -32.25
C SER A 127 -2.01 5.70 -32.32
N THR A 128 -2.37 6.28 -31.20
CA THR A 128 -2.85 7.66 -31.19
C THR A 128 -1.72 8.65 -31.27
N ALA A 129 -0.58 8.28 -30.74
CA ALA A 129 0.58 9.14 -30.83
C ALA A 129 1.14 9.27 -32.22
N ALA A 130 0.81 8.36 -33.09
CA ALA A 130 1.31 8.34 -34.45
C ALA A 130 0.17 8.47 -35.43
N PRO A 131 -0.53 9.55 -35.43
CA PRO A 131 -1.65 9.72 -36.34
C PRO A 131 -1.21 9.98 -37.76
N GLY A 132 -0.16 9.92 -37.99
CA GLY A 132 0.38 10.08 -39.38
C GLY A 132 0.86 10.20 -39.86
#